data_9f953a3c1148a3ddc9e339be32568496
#
_entry.id   9f953a3c1148a3ddc9e339be32568496
#
_cell.length_a   1.000
_cell.length_b   1.000
_cell.length_c   1.000
_cell.angle_alpha   90.00
_cell.angle_beta   90.00
_cell.angle_gamma   90.00
#
_symmetry.space_group_name_H-M   'P 1'
#
loop_
_entity.id
_entity.type
_entity.pdbx_description
1 polymer ?
#
loop_
_entity_poly.entity_id
_entity_poly.type
_entity_poly.pdbx_seq_one_letter_code
_entity_poly.pdbx_strand_id
1 'polypeptide(L)'
;DIAYVRDPHYWAKDLPVRVGTFNFDRVEINIYKDNTAKLEALKAGEFDVMRFFSAGDWARRVNGKKFNSGELVKGEFAHQLPTGFQSYVLNTRKPHLQDVRVRQALGLALDYEWMNRQMFYGAYQRVNGIFGHTPCETTGLPTPAEQQLLAPYAHDLPPGTLGPMTVPPNTNPPGSLRANLLQARALLQQAGWTVQGGVLRNAQGQALELEYLDSNEGGLRVVAPWQRNLEKLGIRLRYRAVDFALYQQRLQKFDFDITSIAYQGTNNPGQELADLFGSQAADQEDSGNFPGVKNPAVDA
;
A
#
# COMPACT_ATOMS: atom_id res chain seq x y z
N ASP A 1 8.25 -26.48 -9.66
CA ASP A 1 7.64 -26.07 -10.92
C ASP A 1 6.23 -26.64 -11.02
N ILE A 2 5.34 -25.92 -11.71
CA ILE A 2 3.93 -26.29 -11.88
C ILE A 2 3.63 -26.26 -13.38
N ALA A 3 3.02 -27.32 -13.90
CA ALA A 3 2.61 -27.41 -15.30
C ALA A 3 1.09 -27.48 -15.40
N TYR A 4 0.52 -26.65 -16.25
CA TYR A 4 -0.90 -26.66 -16.62
C TYR A 4 -1.03 -27.11 -18.07
N VAL A 5 -2.01 -27.94 -18.34
CA VAL A 5 -2.38 -28.40 -19.69
C VAL A 5 -3.79 -27.91 -19.98
N ARG A 6 -4.01 -27.39 -21.18
CA ARG A 6 -5.32 -26.90 -21.60
C ARG A 6 -6.34 -28.04 -21.62
N ASP A 7 -7.47 -27.86 -20.96
CA ASP A 7 -8.60 -28.77 -21.04
C ASP A 7 -9.36 -28.53 -22.36
N PRO A 8 -9.34 -29.48 -23.30
CA PRO A 8 -10.06 -29.35 -24.57
C PRO A 8 -11.58 -29.35 -24.39
N HIS A 9 -12.08 -29.83 -23.24
CA HIS A 9 -13.50 -29.92 -22.91
C HIS A 9 -13.96 -28.81 -21.95
N TYR A 10 -13.15 -27.74 -21.79
CA TYR A 10 -13.50 -26.64 -20.91
C TYR A 10 -14.87 -26.06 -21.24
N TRP A 11 -15.83 -26.20 -20.33
CA TRP A 11 -17.23 -25.86 -20.50
C TRP A 11 -17.50 -24.39 -20.87
N ALA A 12 -16.64 -23.48 -20.42
CA ALA A 12 -16.84 -22.03 -20.63
C ALA A 12 -16.09 -21.49 -21.87
N LYS A 13 -15.45 -22.32 -22.71
CA LYS A 13 -14.59 -21.87 -23.81
C LYS A 13 -15.30 -20.95 -24.81
N ASP A 14 -16.60 -21.14 -25.00
CA ASP A 14 -17.41 -20.42 -25.97
C ASP A 14 -18.20 -19.25 -25.33
N LEU A 15 -18.07 -19.01 -24.02
CA LEU A 15 -18.68 -17.85 -23.36
C LEU A 15 -18.00 -16.56 -23.81
N PRO A 16 -18.75 -15.45 -24.07
CA PRO A 16 -18.19 -14.18 -24.53
C PRO A 16 -17.03 -13.66 -23.69
N VAL A 17 -17.07 -13.91 -22.38
CA VAL A 17 -16.01 -13.51 -21.41
C VAL A 17 -14.78 -14.39 -21.45
N ARG A 18 -14.80 -15.52 -22.20
CA ARG A 18 -13.71 -16.49 -22.29
C ARG A 18 -13.16 -16.70 -23.68
N VAL A 19 -13.88 -16.27 -24.70
CA VAL A 19 -13.38 -16.30 -26.08
C VAL A 19 -12.05 -15.55 -26.18
N GLY A 20 -11.03 -16.20 -26.77
CA GLY A 20 -9.68 -15.64 -26.88
C GLY A 20 -8.80 -15.80 -25.64
N THR A 21 -9.25 -16.54 -24.61
CA THR A 21 -8.42 -16.89 -23.46
C THR A 21 -7.84 -18.32 -23.57
N PHE A 22 -6.83 -18.63 -22.75
CA PHE A 22 -6.20 -19.97 -22.66
C PHE A 22 -5.66 -20.47 -24.01
N ASN A 23 -4.95 -19.61 -24.73
CA ASN A 23 -4.48 -19.88 -26.10
C ASN A 23 -3.30 -20.87 -26.18
N PHE A 24 -2.63 -21.15 -25.06
CA PHE A 24 -1.52 -22.09 -24.99
C PHE A 24 -1.99 -23.49 -24.56
N ASP A 25 -1.47 -24.53 -25.21
CA ASP A 25 -1.78 -25.93 -24.87
C ASP A 25 -1.14 -26.31 -23.53
N ARG A 26 0.02 -25.75 -23.23
CA ARG A 26 0.76 -26.01 -22.00
C ARG A 26 1.39 -24.70 -21.47
N VAL A 27 1.25 -24.47 -20.17
CA VAL A 27 1.90 -23.37 -19.44
C VAL A 27 2.70 -23.97 -18.30
N GLU A 28 3.99 -23.69 -18.25
CA GLU A 28 4.89 -24.09 -17.17
C GLU A 28 5.26 -22.87 -16.32
N ILE A 29 5.13 -22.98 -15.01
CA ILE A 29 5.51 -21.95 -14.05
C ILE A 29 6.75 -22.47 -13.30
N ASN A 30 7.90 -21.85 -13.58
CA ASN A 30 9.15 -22.15 -12.90
C ASN A 30 9.30 -21.29 -11.66
N ILE A 31 9.61 -21.91 -10.53
CA ILE A 31 9.75 -21.24 -9.25
C ILE A 31 11.24 -21.05 -8.94
N TYR A 32 11.66 -19.82 -8.74
CA TYR A 32 13.03 -19.45 -8.41
C TYR A 32 13.12 -18.88 -6.99
N LYS A 33 14.26 -19.09 -6.34
CA LYS A 33 14.50 -18.64 -4.97
C LYS A 33 14.41 -17.12 -4.81
N ASP A 34 14.89 -16.38 -5.81
CA ASP A 34 14.91 -14.91 -5.78
C ASP A 34 14.80 -14.31 -7.19
N ASN A 35 14.52 -13.02 -7.26
CA ASN A 35 14.37 -12.29 -8.53
C ASN A 35 15.66 -12.20 -9.35
N THR A 36 16.85 -12.32 -8.75
CA THR A 36 18.12 -12.31 -9.46
C THR A 36 18.27 -13.59 -10.25
N ALA A 37 18.13 -14.73 -9.59
CA ALA A 37 18.17 -16.04 -10.23
C ALA A 37 17.11 -16.15 -11.35
N LYS A 38 15.89 -15.69 -11.08
CA LYS A 38 14.80 -15.64 -12.07
C LYS A 38 15.15 -14.83 -13.31
N LEU A 39 15.74 -13.63 -13.15
CA LEU A 39 16.12 -12.79 -14.28
C LEU A 39 17.26 -13.38 -15.10
N GLU A 40 18.25 -14.00 -14.45
CA GLU A 40 19.35 -14.65 -15.17
C GLU A 40 18.86 -15.90 -15.92
N ALA A 41 17.92 -16.66 -15.35
CA ALA A 41 17.27 -17.80 -16.04
C ALA A 41 16.49 -17.32 -17.29
N LEU A 42 15.74 -16.19 -17.23
CA LEU A 42 15.14 -15.58 -18.41
C LEU A 42 16.19 -15.24 -19.48
N LYS A 43 17.30 -14.63 -19.08
CA LYS A 43 18.41 -14.31 -20.00
C LYS A 43 19.09 -15.55 -20.55
N ALA A 44 19.09 -16.66 -19.81
CA ALA A 44 19.57 -17.95 -20.29
C ALA A 44 18.60 -18.61 -21.29
N GLY A 45 17.32 -18.21 -21.29
CA GLY A 45 16.30 -18.78 -22.14
C GLY A 45 15.59 -20.00 -21.52
N GLU A 46 15.60 -20.09 -20.20
CA GLU A 46 14.95 -21.20 -19.48
C GLU A 46 13.41 -21.08 -19.48
N PHE A 47 12.89 -19.89 -19.73
CA PHE A 47 11.46 -19.61 -19.89
C PHE A 47 11.24 -18.35 -20.75
N ASP A 48 10.00 -18.13 -21.21
CA ASP A 48 9.69 -17.17 -22.28
C ASP A 48 9.20 -15.81 -21.77
N VAL A 49 8.52 -15.74 -20.63
CA VAL A 49 7.83 -14.51 -20.16
C VAL A 49 8.10 -14.25 -18.68
N MET A 50 8.49 -13.03 -18.38
CA MET A 50 8.64 -12.55 -17.00
C MET A 50 7.91 -11.22 -16.79
N ARG A 51 7.05 -11.16 -15.79
CA ARG A 51 6.46 -9.91 -15.32
C ARG A 51 7.33 -9.29 -14.23
N PHE A 52 7.60 -8.01 -14.37
CA PHE A 52 8.41 -7.24 -13.42
C PHE A 52 7.55 -6.37 -12.53
N PHE A 53 7.79 -6.43 -11.22
CA PHE A 53 7.14 -5.60 -10.21
C PHE A 53 8.12 -4.64 -9.54
N SER A 54 9.43 -4.80 -9.78
CA SER A 54 10.49 -3.96 -9.25
C SER A 54 10.89 -2.92 -10.28
N ALA A 55 10.60 -1.65 -10.03
CA ALA A 55 11.05 -0.53 -10.87
C ALA A 55 12.58 -0.50 -10.99
N GLY A 56 13.32 -0.85 -9.93
CA GLY A 56 14.76 -0.93 -9.94
C GLY A 56 15.33 -2.01 -10.86
N ASP A 57 14.73 -3.20 -10.89
CA ASP A 57 15.12 -4.26 -11.80
C ASP A 57 14.78 -3.87 -13.24
N TRP A 58 13.57 -3.35 -13.46
CA TRP A 58 13.14 -2.86 -14.77
C TRP A 58 14.06 -1.80 -15.34
N ALA A 59 14.46 -0.81 -14.53
CA ALA A 59 15.30 0.29 -14.99
C ALA A 59 16.77 -0.11 -15.23
N ARG A 60 17.33 -1.01 -14.40
CA ARG A 60 18.77 -1.25 -14.36
C ARG A 60 19.23 -2.62 -14.80
N ARG A 61 18.38 -3.65 -14.70
CA ARG A 61 18.77 -5.04 -14.88
C ARG A 61 18.17 -5.71 -16.11
N VAL A 62 17.04 -5.18 -16.61
CA VAL A 62 16.38 -5.66 -17.84
C VAL A 62 17.08 -5.06 -19.04
N ASN A 63 18.29 -5.56 -19.30
CA ASN A 63 19.18 -5.15 -20.40
C ASN A 63 20.17 -6.28 -20.70
N GLY A 64 20.99 -6.10 -21.74
CA GLY A 64 22.05 -7.04 -22.12
C GLY A 64 21.95 -7.49 -23.57
N LYS A 65 22.81 -8.43 -23.98
CA LYS A 65 22.95 -8.84 -25.40
C LYS A 65 21.64 -9.30 -26.03
N LYS A 66 20.86 -10.14 -25.36
CA LYS A 66 19.58 -10.66 -25.87
C LYS A 66 18.51 -9.57 -26.02
N PHE A 67 18.50 -8.57 -25.14
CA PHE A 67 17.61 -7.42 -25.31
C PHE A 67 18.07 -6.51 -26.46
N ASN A 68 19.38 -6.34 -26.62
CA ASN A 68 19.93 -5.52 -27.71
C ASN A 68 19.76 -6.18 -29.09
N SER A 69 19.76 -7.51 -29.15
CA SER A 69 19.55 -8.27 -30.39
C SER A 69 18.07 -8.45 -30.76
N GLY A 70 17.15 -8.12 -29.84
CA GLY A 70 15.72 -8.35 -30.03
C GLY A 70 15.26 -9.79 -29.73
N GLU A 71 16.15 -10.68 -29.29
CA GLU A 71 15.80 -12.03 -28.84
C GLU A 71 14.89 -11.99 -27.58
N LEU A 72 15.13 -10.99 -26.69
CA LEU A 72 14.23 -10.66 -25.60
C LEU A 72 13.67 -9.25 -25.83
N VAL A 73 12.36 -9.12 -25.74
CA VAL A 73 11.67 -7.84 -25.93
C VAL A 73 11.19 -7.30 -24.59
N LYS A 74 11.53 -6.04 -24.32
CA LYS A 74 11.07 -5.29 -23.16
C LYS A 74 9.81 -4.51 -23.57
N GLY A 75 8.66 -4.80 -22.95
CA GLY A 75 7.40 -4.14 -23.29
C GLY A 75 6.70 -3.54 -22.07
N GLU A 76 6.10 -2.37 -22.26
CA GLU A 76 5.20 -1.72 -21.30
C GLU A 76 3.81 -1.65 -21.91
N PHE A 77 2.80 -2.12 -21.17
CA PHE A 77 1.44 -2.22 -21.65
C PHE A 77 0.53 -1.37 -20.75
N ALA A 78 0.15 -0.20 -21.23
CA ALA A 78 -0.80 0.66 -20.54
C ALA A 78 -2.20 0.02 -20.51
N HIS A 79 -2.89 0.12 -19.39
CA HIS A 79 -4.25 -0.40 -19.22
C HIS A 79 -5.07 0.53 -18.31
N GLN A 80 -6.40 0.37 -18.37
CA GLN A 80 -7.37 1.09 -17.55
C GLN A 80 -8.03 0.16 -16.52
N LEU A 81 -7.34 -0.89 -16.09
CA LEU A 81 -7.81 -1.75 -15.01
C LEU A 81 -7.81 -0.95 -13.69
N PRO A 82 -8.72 -1.27 -12.76
CA PRO A 82 -8.68 -0.68 -11.43
C PRO A 82 -7.29 -0.74 -10.84
N THR A 83 -6.81 0.37 -10.31
CA THR A 83 -5.56 0.36 -9.57
C THR A 83 -5.81 -0.20 -8.17
N GLY A 84 -4.95 -1.10 -7.72
CA GLY A 84 -4.93 -1.45 -6.30
C GLY A 84 -4.40 -0.28 -5.47
N PHE A 85 -4.57 -0.37 -4.16
CA PHE A 85 -4.08 0.60 -3.20
C PHE A 85 -3.05 -0.06 -2.29
N GLN A 86 -1.77 0.23 -2.51
CA GLN A 86 -0.71 -0.22 -1.61
C GLN A 86 -0.35 0.90 -0.63
N SER A 87 -0.42 0.60 0.66
CA SER A 87 -0.20 1.60 1.70
C SER A 87 0.53 1.03 2.91
N TYR A 88 1.08 1.93 3.73
CA TYR A 88 1.43 1.63 5.11
C TYR A 88 0.17 1.73 5.96
N VAL A 89 -0.26 0.60 6.49
CA VAL A 89 -1.44 0.50 7.34
C VAL A 89 -1.03 0.75 8.79
N LEU A 90 -1.72 1.70 9.42
CA LEU A 90 -1.55 2.06 10.83
C LEU A 90 -2.67 1.40 11.63
N ASN A 91 -2.32 0.55 12.59
CA ASN A 91 -3.28 -0.17 13.40
C ASN A 91 -3.87 0.74 14.50
N THR A 92 -5.10 1.21 14.29
CA THR A 92 -5.78 2.13 15.22
C THR A 92 -6.24 1.47 16.52
N ARG A 93 -6.09 0.15 16.65
CA ARG A 93 -6.29 -0.54 17.95
C ARG A 93 -5.20 -0.17 18.95
N LYS A 94 -4.02 0.26 18.46
CA LYS A 94 -2.91 0.69 19.32
C LYS A 94 -3.19 2.10 19.87
N PRO A 95 -3.14 2.32 21.20
CA PRO A 95 -3.54 3.61 21.81
C PRO A 95 -2.82 4.83 21.22
N HIS A 96 -1.54 4.70 20.91
CA HIS A 96 -0.72 5.78 20.35
C HIS A 96 -1.01 6.07 18.87
N LEU A 97 -1.80 5.24 18.19
CA LEU A 97 -2.25 5.44 16.80
C LEU A 97 -3.74 5.80 16.68
N GLN A 98 -4.49 5.90 17.79
CA GLN A 98 -5.90 6.27 17.76
C GLN A 98 -6.14 7.72 17.35
N ASP A 99 -5.27 8.64 17.78
CA ASP A 99 -5.39 10.04 17.41
C ASP A 99 -5.03 10.25 15.93
N VAL A 100 -5.98 10.79 15.16
CA VAL A 100 -5.79 11.04 13.73
C VAL A 100 -4.63 12.01 13.45
N ARG A 101 -4.36 12.95 14.36
CA ARG A 101 -3.26 13.92 14.23
C ARG A 101 -1.89 13.23 14.27
N VAL A 102 -1.75 12.20 15.09
CA VAL A 102 -0.53 11.36 15.11
C VAL A 102 -0.38 10.66 13.76
N ARG A 103 -1.43 10.02 13.24
CA ARG A 103 -1.39 9.34 11.93
C ARG A 103 -1.08 10.31 10.78
N GLN A 104 -1.68 11.50 10.78
CA GLN A 104 -1.37 12.55 9.81
C GLN A 104 0.10 12.99 9.89
N ALA A 105 0.64 13.15 11.10
CA ALA A 105 2.05 13.50 11.29
C ALA A 105 3.00 12.43 10.74
N LEU A 106 2.68 11.15 10.92
CA LEU A 106 3.43 10.05 10.32
C LEU A 106 3.41 10.11 8.78
N GLY A 107 2.24 10.40 8.19
CA GLY A 107 2.10 10.58 6.73
C GLY A 107 2.90 11.78 6.19
N LEU A 108 2.92 12.91 6.91
CA LEU A 108 3.70 14.10 6.55
C LEU A 108 5.21 13.87 6.56
N ALA A 109 5.70 12.89 7.34
CA ALA A 109 7.10 12.51 7.37
C ALA A 109 7.53 11.63 6.18
N LEU A 110 6.58 11.11 5.38
CA LEU A 110 6.87 10.29 4.22
C LEU A 110 7.19 11.15 2.99
N ASP A 111 8.45 11.15 2.56
CA ASP A 111 8.90 11.85 1.34
C ASP A 111 8.75 10.92 0.12
N TYR A 112 7.49 10.72 -0.31
CA TYR A 112 7.17 9.84 -1.42
C TYR A 112 7.82 10.30 -2.74
N GLU A 113 7.81 11.59 -3.03
CA GLU A 113 8.34 12.14 -4.27
C GLU A 113 9.85 11.92 -4.40
N TRP A 114 10.59 12.08 -3.29
CA TRP A 114 12.01 11.74 -3.26
C TRP A 114 12.21 10.22 -3.44
N MET A 115 11.43 9.40 -2.74
CA MET A 115 11.52 7.94 -2.87
C MET A 115 11.21 7.50 -4.29
N ASN A 116 10.19 8.08 -4.94
CA ASN A 116 9.83 7.75 -6.31
C ASN A 116 10.98 8.08 -7.27
N ARG A 117 11.59 9.25 -7.15
CA ARG A 117 12.75 9.63 -7.99
C ARG A 117 13.97 8.76 -7.74
N GLN A 118 14.34 8.54 -6.47
CA GLN A 118 15.65 7.94 -6.12
C GLN A 118 15.61 6.41 -6.06
N MET A 119 14.47 5.82 -5.75
CA MET A 119 14.35 4.39 -5.52
C MET A 119 13.51 3.69 -6.58
N PHE A 120 12.51 4.37 -7.12
CA PHE A 120 11.54 3.80 -8.06
C PHE A 120 11.64 4.40 -9.46
N TYR A 121 12.67 5.21 -9.73
CA TYR A 121 13.01 5.75 -11.07
C TYR A 121 11.86 6.53 -11.71
N GLY A 122 11.00 7.16 -10.90
CA GLY A 122 9.82 7.88 -11.38
C GLY A 122 8.70 6.98 -11.94
N ALA A 123 8.79 5.66 -11.73
CA ALA A 123 7.89 4.70 -12.36
C ALA A 123 6.50 4.64 -11.71
N TYR A 124 6.32 5.21 -10.52
CA TYR A 124 5.05 5.12 -9.80
C TYR A 124 4.34 6.46 -9.69
N GLN A 125 3.02 6.38 -9.63
CA GLN A 125 2.15 7.49 -9.26
C GLN A 125 1.58 7.24 -7.88
N ARG A 126 1.40 8.32 -7.09
CA ARG A 126 0.75 8.22 -5.80
C ARG A 126 -0.75 8.13 -6.00
N VAL A 127 -1.37 7.12 -5.38
CA VAL A 127 -2.82 6.95 -5.41
C VAL A 127 -3.47 7.70 -4.24
N ASN A 128 -4.69 8.18 -4.44
CA ASN A 128 -5.43 8.96 -3.45
C ASN A 128 -6.44 8.13 -2.67
N GLY A 129 -6.75 6.92 -3.12
CA GLY A 129 -7.73 6.05 -2.48
C GLY A 129 -7.75 4.64 -3.09
N ILE A 130 -8.64 3.80 -2.55
CA ILE A 130 -8.73 2.38 -2.92
C ILE A 130 -9.45 2.13 -4.25
N PHE A 131 -10.16 3.13 -4.79
CA PHE A 131 -10.99 3.00 -5.99
C PHE A 131 -10.39 3.67 -7.23
N GLY A 132 -9.09 3.87 -7.28
CA GLY A 132 -8.43 4.50 -8.44
C GLY A 132 -8.73 3.81 -9.76
N HIS A 133 -8.99 4.59 -10.81
CA HIS A 133 -9.42 4.16 -12.15
C HIS A 133 -10.76 3.39 -12.15
N THR A 134 -11.65 3.68 -11.22
CA THR A 134 -12.99 3.10 -11.17
C THR A 134 -14.06 4.18 -11.17
N PRO A 135 -15.32 3.84 -11.48
CA PRO A 135 -16.43 4.80 -11.32
C PRO A 135 -16.67 5.30 -9.88
N CYS A 136 -16.11 4.59 -8.89
CA CYS A 136 -16.20 4.95 -7.48
C CYS A 136 -15.01 5.81 -7.00
N GLU A 137 -14.12 6.21 -7.90
CA GLU A 137 -12.99 7.06 -7.53
C GLU A 137 -13.47 8.43 -7.04
N THR A 138 -13.09 8.77 -5.82
CA THR A 138 -13.44 10.06 -5.23
C THR A 138 -12.69 11.20 -5.93
N THR A 139 -13.42 12.21 -6.38
CA THR A 139 -12.86 13.41 -7.02
C THR A 139 -13.55 14.67 -6.50
N GLY A 140 -12.77 15.62 -5.97
CA GLY A 140 -13.26 16.92 -5.55
C GLY A 140 -14.09 16.91 -4.27
N LEU A 141 -15.29 17.50 -4.32
CA LEU A 141 -16.23 17.63 -3.19
C LEU A 141 -17.31 16.54 -3.28
N PRO A 142 -17.85 16.10 -2.13
CA PRO A 142 -19.02 15.24 -2.12
C PRO A 142 -20.19 15.86 -2.86
N THR A 143 -20.88 15.07 -3.70
CA THR A 143 -22.09 15.49 -4.40
C THR A 143 -23.24 15.76 -3.39
N PRO A 144 -24.29 16.50 -3.79
CA PRO A 144 -25.47 16.67 -2.92
C PRO A 144 -26.11 15.35 -2.51
N ALA A 145 -26.09 14.34 -3.37
CA ALA A 145 -26.63 13.01 -3.05
C ALA A 145 -25.79 12.29 -1.98
N GLU A 146 -24.46 12.33 -2.09
CA GLU A 146 -23.54 11.79 -1.09
C GLU A 146 -23.68 12.53 0.25
N GLN A 147 -23.79 13.87 0.23
CA GLN A 147 -24.04 14.65 1.45
C GLN A 147 -25.36 14.27 2.12
N GLN A 148 -26.42 14.07 1.35
CA GLN A 148 -27.72 13.63 1.87
C GLN A 148 -27.64 12.22 2.47
N LEU A 149 -26.91 11.30 1.83
CA LEU A 149 -26.66 9.95 2.35
C LEU A 149 -25.89 9.97 3.67
N LEU A 150 -24.90 10.82 3.79
CA LEU A 150 -24.04 10.94 4.97
C LEU A 150 -24.66 11.78 6.11
N ALA A 151 -25.70 12.58 5.83
CA ALA A 151 -26.32 13.48 6.81
C ALA A 151 -26.74 12.80 8.12
N PRO A 152 -27.34 11.58 8.13
CA PRO A 152 -27.69 10.89 9.37
C PRO A 152 -26.48 10.56 10.26
N TYR A 153 -25.29 10.45 9.68
CA TYR A 153 -24.03 10.07 10.34
C TYR A 153 -23.11 11.27 10.59
N ALA A 154 -23.61 12.49 10.46
CA ALA A 154 -22.77 13.70 10.51
C ALA A 154 -21.92 13.82 11.78
N HIS A 155 -22.39 13.28 12.92
CA HIS A 155 -21.67 13.28 14.19
C HIS A 155 -20.56 12.20 14.26
N ASP A 156 -20.61 11.17 13.41
CA ASP A 156 -19.62 10.09 13.33
C ASP A 156 -18.56 10.35 12.26
N LEU A 157 -18.80 11.34 11.40
CA LEU A 157 -17.84 11.67 10.32
C LEU A 157 -16.61 12.37 10.90
N PRO A 158 -15.41 11.95 10.49
CA PRO A 158 -14.19 12.69 10.81
C PRO A 158 -14.28 14.15 10.32
N PRO A 159 -13.69 15.12 11.04
CA PRO A 159 -13.64 16.50 10.59
C PRO A 159 -13.06 16.63 9.17
N GLY A 160 -13.76 17.34 8.29
CA GLY A 160 -13.35 17.57 6.90
C GLY A 160 -13.86 16.54 5.90
N THR A 161 -14.59 15.51 6.31
CA THR A 161 -15.13 14.47 5.38
C THR A 161 -16.03 15.08 4.28
N LEU A 162 -16.83 16.08 4.60
CA LEU A 162 -17.68 16.79 3.62
C LEU A 162 -16.95 17.94 2.91
N GLY A 163 -15.67 18.12 3.16
CA GLY A 163 -14.80 19.09 2.49
C GLY A 163 -14.11 18.50 1.25
N PRO A 164 -13.09 19.22 0.73
CA PRO A 164 -12.26 18.68 -0.35
C PRO A 164 -11.60 17.37 0.04
N MET A 165 -11.51 16.46 -0.90
CA MET A 165 -10.83 15.18 -0.71
C MET A 165 -9.43 15.39 -0.12
N THR A 166 -9.11 14.65 0.94
CA THR A 166 -7.77 14.66 1.52
C THR A 166 -6.81 13.97 0.57
N VAL A 167 -5.85 14.73 0.04
CA VAL A 167 -4.77 14.19 -0.78
C VAL A 167 -3.53 13.93 0.06
N PRO A 168 -2.72 12.92 -0.29
CA PRO A 168 -1.46 12.68 0.38
C PRO A 168 -0.53 13.90 0.33
N PRO A 169 0.26 14.18 1.40
CA PRO A 169 1.20 15.29 1.43
C PRO A 169 2.21 15.22 0.28
N ASN A 170 2.50 16.35 -0.36
CA ASN A 170 3.45 16.45 -1.45
C ASN A 170 4.73 17.17 -0.99
N THR A 171 5.89 16.72 -1.44
CA THR A 171 7.19 17.31 -1.13
C THR A 171 7.86 17.99 -2.33
N ASN A 172 7.26 17.92 -3.54
CA ASN A 172 7.69 18.74 -4.68
C ASN A 172 7.27 20.20 -4.51
N PRO A 173 8.02 21.16 -5.08
CA PRO A 173 7.63 22.58 -5.03
C PRO A 173 6.19 22.81 -5.54
N PRO A 174 5.42 23.68 -4.89
CA PRO A 174 5.78 24.56 -3.78
C PRO A 174 5.88 23.88 -2.39
N GLY A 175 5.52 22.59 -2.27
CA GLY A 175 5.66 21.80 -1.05
C GLY A 175 7.13 21.50 -0.71
N SER A 176 7.38 21.02 0.49
CA SER A 176 8.69 20.53 0.89
C SER A 176 8.60 19.61 2.09
N LEU A 177 9.52 18.66 2.20
CA LEU A 177 9.64 17.82 3.40
C LEU A 177 9.80 18.67 4.69
N ARG A 178 10.54 19.78 4.61
CA ARG A 178 10.72 20.67 5.77
C ARG A 178 9.39 21.26 6.25
N ALA A 179 8.56 21.76 5.34
CA ALA A 179 7.24 22.28 5.67
C ALA A 179 6.34 21.20 6.26
N ASN A 180 6.33 20.01 5.66
CA ASN A 180 5.58 18.86 6.14
C ASN A 180 6.02 18.44 7.55
N LEU A 181 7.33 18.39 7.84
CA LEU A 181 7.84 18.06 9.18
C LEU A 181 7.50 19.12 10.24
N LEU A 182 7.44 20.40 9.86
CA LEU A 182 6.98 21.47 10.78
C LEU A 182 5.49 21.29 11.09
N GLN A 183 4.67 21.00 10.09
CA GLN A 183 3.25 20.71 10.29
C GLN A 183 3.05 19.45 11.14
N ALA A 184 3.81 18.38 10.85
CA ALA A 184 3.79 17.14 11.64
C ALA A 184 4.08 17.41 13.12
N ARG A 185 5.10 18.22 13.42
CA ARG A 185 5.44 18.61 14.80
C ARG A 185 4.29 19.36 15.48
N ALA A 186 3.63 20.29 14.78
CA ALA A 186 2.49 21.01 15.32
C ALA A 186 1.31 20.08 15.64
N LEU A 187 1.00 19.12 14.75
CA LEU A 187 -0.05 18.11 14.98
C LEU A 187 0.28 17.21 16.18
N LEU A 188 1.51 16.75 16.30
CA LEU A 188 1.96 15.95 17.45
C LEU A 188 1.84 16.72 18.76
N GLN A 189 2.22 18.01 18.75
CA GLN A 189 2.07 18.88 19.93
C GLN A 189 0.59 19.07 20.31
N GLN A 190 -0.30 19.29 19.35
CA GLN A 190 -1.75 19.37 19.57
C GLN A 190 -2.32 18.05 20.11
N ALA A 191 -1.72 16.91 19.72
CA ALA A 191 -2.08 15.59 20.22
C ALA A 191 -1.45 15.25 21.59
N GLY A 192 -0.79 16.23 22.25
CA GLY A 192 -0.21 16.06 23.60
C GLY A 192 1.21 15.43 23.60
N TRP A 193 1.88 15.38 22.46
CA TRP A 193 3.23 14.84 22.34
C TRP A 193 4.25 15.99 22.24
N THR A 194 5.32 15.94 23.03
CA THR A 194 6.39 16.95 23.05
C THR A 194 7.77 16.29 22.97
N VAL A 195 8.72 16.99 22.32
CA VAL A 195 10.09 16.51 22.23
C VAL A 195 10.85 16.87 23.51
N GLN A 196 11.38 15.86 24.20
CA GLN A 196 12.16 16.00 25.42
C GLN A 196 13.47 15.22 25.26
N GLY A 197 14.61 15.91 25.29
CA GLY A 197 15.91 15.29 25.09
C GLY A 197 16.06 14.56 23.72
N GLY A 198 15.42 15.09 22.67
CA GLY A 198 15.44 14.49 21.32
C GLY A 198 14.44 13.33 21.11
N VAL A 199 13.67 12.95 22.13
CA VAL A 199 12.66 11.90 22.07
C VAL A 199 11.27 12.49 22.23
N LEU A 200 10.33 12.06 21.38
CA LEU A 200 8.93 12.47 21.43
C LEU A 200 8.22 11.71 22.57
N ARG A 201 7.64 12.45 23.53
CA ARG A 201 6.99 11.87 24.72
C ARG A 201 5.59 12.45 24.92
N ASN A 202 4.70 11.61 25.47
CA ASN A 202 3.38 12.04 25.96
C ASN A 202 3.47 12.68 27.36
N ALA A 203 2.33 13.10 27.90
CA ALA A 203 2.26 13.70 29.25
C ALA A 203 2.71 12.76 30.38
N GLN A 204 2.67 11.46 30.18
CA GLN A 204 3.13 10.44 31.11
C GLN A 204 4.64 10.13 30.95
N GLY A 205 5.34 10.83 30.06
CA GLY A 205 6.77 10.63 29.81
C GLY A 205 7.09 9.41 28.94
N GLN A 206 6.08 8.72 28.40
CA GLN A 206 6.27 7.56 27.53
C GLN A 206 6.72 8.00 26.13
N ALA A 207 7.75 7.37 25.58
CA ALA A 207 8.24 7.63 24.23
C ALA A 207 7.28 7.07 23.16
N LEU A 208 7.16 7.78 22.03
CA LEU A 208 6.49 7.24 20.85
C LEU A 208 7.47 6.32 20.09
N GLU A 209 7.34 5.05 20.34
CA GLU A 209 8.07 3.99 19.64
C GLU A 209 7.09 3.16 18.84
N LEU A 210 7.45 2.85 17.59
CA LEU A 210 6.60 2.14 16.64
C LEU A 210 7.36 0.93 16.07
N GLU A 211 6.65 -0.14 15.79
CA GLU A 211 7.17 -1.30 15.07
C GLU A 211 6.56 -1.35 13.65
N TYR A 212 7.43 -1.46 12.66
CA TYR A 212 7.02 -1.81 11.29
C TYR A 212 7.26 -3.31 11.08
N LEU A 213 6.19 -4.07 10.96
CA LEU A 213 6.22 -5.52 10.75
C LEU A 213 6.28 -5.85 9.25
N ASP A 214 7.22 -6.69 8.86
CA ASP A 214 7.36 -7.19 7.48
C ASP A 214 7.77 -8.67 7.48
N SER A 215 7.57 -9.35 6.37
CA SER A 215 8.09 -10.70 6.11
C SER A 215 9.37 -10.71 5.28
N ASN A 216 9.88 -9.55 4.88
CA ASN A 216 11.02 -9.41 3.97
C ASN A 216 12.04 -8.39 4.49
N GLU A 217 13.26 -8.84 4.79
CA GLU A 217 14.36 -7.96 5.21
C GLU A 217 14.69 -6.87 4.17
N GLY A 218 14.49 -7.15 2.88
CA GLY A 218 14.72 -6.20 1.78
C GLY A 218 13.81 -4.97 1.82
N GLY A 219 12.66 -5.05 2.50
CA GLY A 219 11.73 -3.94 2.69
C GLY A 219 12.32 -2.78 3.51
N LEU A 220 13.27 -3.07 4.41
CA LEU A 220 13.96 -2.03 5.19
C LEU A 220 14.52 -0.91 4.31
N ARG A 221 15.04 -1.25 3.13
CA ARG A 221 15.58 -0.24 2.20
C ARG A 221 14.54 0.81 1.82
N VAL A 222 13.28 0.40 1.68
CA VAL A 222 12.17 1.31 1.31
C VAL A 222 11.68 2.10 2.53
N VAL A 223 11.68 1.49 3.72
CA VAL A 223 11.21 2.13 4.96
C VAL A 223 12.24 3.08 5.57
N ALA A 224 13.54 2.82 5.39
CA ALA A 224 14.63 3.57 6.02
C ALA A 224 14.60 5.11 5.77
N PRO A 225 14.25 5.64 4.59
CA PRO A 225 14.08 7.09 4.42
C PRO A 225 13.01 7.67 5.33
N TRP A 226 11.90 6.97 5.50
CA TRP A 226 10.83 7.38 6.41
C TRP A 226 11.26 7.31 7.87
N GLN A 227 11.97 6.26 8.30
CA GLN A 227 12.57 6.16 9.65
C GLN A 227 13.40 7.41 9.97
N ARG A 228 14.33 7.79 9.06
CA ARG A 228 15.17 8.99 9.25
C ARG A 228 14.38 10.28 9.37
N ASN A 229 13.25 10.39 8.71
CA ASN A 229 12.39 11.57 8.82
C ASN A 229 11.61 11.57 10.15
N LEU A 230 11.15 10.41 10.61
CA LEU A 230 10.49 10.24 11.91
C LEU A 230 11.45 10.55 13.07
N GLU A 231 12.72 10.16 12.97
CA GLU A 231 13.76 10.50 13.95
C GLU A 231 13.91 12.01 14.14
N LYS A 232 13.73 12.83 13.08
CA LYS A 232 13.74 14.30 13.17
C LYS A 232 12.58 14.85 13.99
N LEU A 233 11.51 14.07 14.16
CA LEU A 233 10.36 14.37 15.02
C LEU A 233 10.51 13.77 16.44
N GLY A 234 11.61 13.02 16.70
CA GLY A 234 11.83 12.32 17.94
C GLY A 234 11.09 10.97 18.04
N ILE A 235 10.57 10.45 16.94
CA ILE A 235 9.84 9.18 16.86
C ILE A 235 10.81 8.07 16.45
N ARG A 236 10.80 6.96 17.19
CA ARG A 236 11.57 5.77 16.86
C ARG A 236 10.69 4.75 16.14
N LEU A 237 11.03 4.45 14.89
CA LEU A 237 10.42 3.37 14.13
C LEU A 237 11.41 2.19 14.04
N ARG A 238 11.01 1.00 14.53
CA ARG A 238 11.78 -0.23 14.40
C ARG A 238 11.22 -1.05 13.24
N TYR A 239 12.08 -1.37 12.28
CA TYR A 239 11.74 -2.34 11.25
C TYR A 239 12.01 -3.75 11.76
N ARG A 240 10.99 -4.61 11.69
CA ARG A 240 11.07 -6.00 12.15
C ARG A 240 10.64 -6.94 11.03
N ALA A 241 11.60 -7.60 10.41
CA ALA A 241 11.34 -8.72 9.51
C ALA A 241 11.23 -10.01 10.34
N VAL A 242 10.25 -10.83 10.00
CA VAL A 242 10.02 -12.16 10.57
C VAL A 242 9.76 -13.15 9.42
N ASP A 243 9.84 -14.45 9.68
CA ASP A 243 9.43 -15.43 8.68
C ASP A 243 7.95 -15.27 8.30
N PHE A 244 7.58 -15.76 7.11
CA PHE A 244 6.26 -15.54 6.54
C PHE A 244 5.13 -16.14 7.40
N ALA A 245 5.36 -17.29 8.04
CA ALA A 245 4.33 -17.94 8.86
C ALA A 245 4.05 -17.11 10.13
N LEU A 246 5.10 -16.64 10.80
CA LEU A 246 4.96 -15.74 11.94
C LEU A 246 4.36 -14.39 11.53
N TYR A 247 4.75 -13.85 10.36
CA TYR A 247 4.14 -12.62 9.82
C TYR A 247 2.63 -12.78 9.67
N GLN A 248 2.17 -13.85 9.02
CA GLN A 248 0.74 -14.12 8.84
C GLN A 248 0.02 -14.28 10.17
N GLN A 249 0.58 -15.05 11.10
CA GLN A 249 0.01 -15.23 12.44
C GLN A 249 -0.16 -13.91 13.18
N ARG A 250 0.83 -13.01 13.09
CA ARG A 250 0.76 -11.68 13.71
C ARG A 250 -0.26 -10.78 13.04
N LEU A 251 -0.38 -10.83 11.71
CA LEU A 251 -1.42 -10.10 10.97
C LEU A 251 -2.82 -10.55 11.38
N GLN A 252 -3.08 -11.86 11.43
CA GLN A 252 -4.37 -12.42 11.82
C GLN A 252 -4.82 -11.97 13.21
N LYS A 253 -3.87 -11.78 14.13
CA LYS A 253 -4.10 -11.31 15.50
C LYS A 253 -4.00 -9.79 15.66
N PHE A 254 -3.80 -9.04 14.58
CA PHE A 254 -3.55 -7.60 14.59
C PHE A 254 -2.41 -7.18 15.53
N ASP A 255 -1.40 -8.05 15.68
CA ASP A 255 -0.23 -7.80 16.52
C ASP A 255 0.87 -7.07 15.73
N PHE A 256 0.61 -5.81 15.42
CA PHE A 256 1.55 -4.88 14.76
C PHE A 256 1.14 -3.43 15.03
N ASP A 257 2.06 -2.48 14.92
CA ASP A 257 1.73 -1.07 14.85
C ASP A 257 1.52 -0.64 13.40
N ILE A 258 2.48 -1.00 12.54
CA ILE A 258 2.49 -0.62 11.11
C ILE A 258 2.89 -1.84 10.27
N THR A 259 2.26 -2.00 9.13
CA THR A 259 2.63 -2.96 8.10
C THR A 259 2.29 -2.42 6.71
N SER A 260 2.72 -3.10 5.64
CA SER A 260 2.34 -2.77 4.27
C SER A 260 1.27 -3.74 3.77
N ILE A 261 0.15 -3.21 3.30
CA ILE A 261 -0.92 -3.99 2.68
C ILE A 261 -1.19 -3.46 1.27
N ALA A 262 -1.39 -4.37 0.32
CA ALA A 262 -1.87 -4.08 -1.02
C ALA A 262 -3.33 -4.53 -1.14
N TYR A 263 -4.24 -3.57 -1.18
CA TYR A 263 -5.65 -3.84 -1.48
C TYR A 263 -5.84 -3.96 -2.99
N GLN A 264 -6.58 -4.96 -3.41
CA GLN A 264 -6.87 -5.16 -4.83
C GLN A 264 -7.91 -4.16 -5.31
N GLY A 265 -7.71 -3.60 -6.51
CA GLY A 265 -8.71 -2.76 -7.14
C GLY A 265 -9.85 -3.60 -7.74
N THR A 266 -11.08 -3.11 -7.62
CA THR A 266 -12.27 -3.70 -8.24
C THR A 266 -13.13 -2.62 -8.87
N ASN A 267 -13.78 -2.92 -10.01
CA ASN A 267 -14.74 -2.02 -10.63
C ASN A 267 -16.10 -2.01 -9.93
N ASN A 268 -16.41 -3.09 -9.22
CA ASN A 268 -17.68 -3.27 -8.55
C ASN A 268 -17.40 -3.65 -7.10
N PRO A 269 -17.16 -2.65 -6.22
CA PRO A 269 -16.99 -2.91 -4.80
C PRO A 269 -18.26 -3.55 -4.23
N GLY A 270 -18.09 -4.51 -3.35
CA GLY A 270 -19.17 -5.31 -2.79
C GLY A 270 -18.93 -5.69 -1.33
N GLN A 271 -19.36 -6.88 -0.97
CA GLN A 271 -19.34 -7.39 0.41
C GLN A 271 -17.91 -7.45 1.01
N GLU A 272 -16.86 -7.50 0.17
CA GLU A 272 -15.47 -7.46 0.63
C GLU A 272 -15.14 -6.19 1.40
N LEU A 273 -15.84 -5.07 1.16
CA LEU A 273 -15.62 -3.83 1.90
C LEU A 273 -16.01 -3.96 3.37
N ALA A 274 -17.02 -4.76 3.67
CA ALA A 274 -17.41 -5.04 5.06
C ALA A 274 -16.31 -5.81 5.82
N ASP A 275 -15.60 -6.74 5.15
CA ASP A 275 -14.44 -7.43 5.74
C ASP A 275 -13.24 -6.49 5.90
N LEU A 276 -13.00 -5.59 4.94
CA LEU A 276 -11.85 -4.71 4.96
C LEU A 276 -11.99 -3.51 5.90
N PHE A 277 -13.21 -2.97 6.07
CA PHE A 277 -13.43 -1.68 6.75
C PHE A 277 -14.63 -1.65 7.68
N GLY A 278 -15.48 -2.68 7.72
CA GLY A 278 -16.64 -2.72 8.59
C GLY A 278 -16.29 -2.85 10.08
N SER A 279 -17.08 -2.24 10.93
CA SER A 279 -16.84 -2.20 12.38
C SER A 279 -16.82 -3.59 13.03
N GLN A 280 -17.64 -4.53 12.55
CA GLN A 280 -17.65 -5.90 13.05
C GLN A 280 -16.35 -6.63 12.76
N ALA A 281 -15.80 -6.45 11.56
CA ALA A 281 -14.52 -7.04 11.15
C ALA A 281 -13.33 -6.51 11.97
N ALA A 282 -13.45 -5.30 12.55
CA ALA A 282 -12.37 -4.71 13.33
C ALA A 282 -11.96 -5.53 14.56
N ASP A 283 -12.88 -6.30 15.15
CA ASP A 283 -12.61 -7.14 16.34
C ASP A 283 -12.52 -8.64 16.01
N GLN A 284 -12.72 -9.00 14.74
CA GLN A 284 -12.67 -10.38 14.29
C GLN A 284 -11.25 -10.72 13.85
N GLU A 285 -10.56 -11.60 14.57
CA GLU A 285 -9.28 -12.14 14.13
C GLU A 285 -9.38 -12.74 12.71
N ASP A 286 -8.33 -12.62 11.93
CA ASP A 286 -8.23 -13.08 10.54
C ASP A 286 -9.10 -12.31 9.52
N SER A 287 -9.75 -11.21 9.92
CA SER A 287 -10.42 -10.32 8.98
C SER A 287 -9.44 -9.44 8.20
N GLY A 288 -9.90 -8.85 7.09
CA GLY A 288 -9.15 -7.89 6.29
C GLY A 288 -9.07 -6.48 6.90
N ASN A 289 -9.76 -6.21 8.02
CA ASN A 289 -9.76 -4.88 8.65
C ASN A 289 -8.47 -4.61 9.43
N PHE A 290 -7.34 -4.67 8.74
CA PHE A 290 -6.01 -4.41 9.33
C PHE A 290 -5.88 -3.05 10.02
N PRO A 291 -6.46 -1.93 9.49
CA PRO A 291 -6.37 -0.63 10.14
C PRO A 291 -7.19 -0.53 11.43
N GLY A 292 -8.18 -1.41 11.65
CA GLY A 292 -9.07 -1.35 12.81
C GLY A 292 -10.13 -0.25 12.69
N VAL A 293 -10.68 -0.07 11.49
CA VAL A 293 -11.76 0.91 11.25
C VAL A 293 -13.02 0.50 11.99
N LYS A 294 -13.58 1.44 12.75
CA LYS A 294 -14.88 1.33 13.41
C LYS A 294 -15.60 2.65 13.24
N ASN A 295 -16.54 2.71 12.31
CA ASN A 295 -17.28 3.95 12.07
C ASN A 295 -18.65 3.63 11.48
N PRO A 296 -19.77 4.06 12.12
CA PRO A 296 -21.11 3.81 11.64
C PRO A 296 -21.39 4.35 10.24
N ALA A 297 -20.73 5.43 9.84
CA ALA A 297 -20.87 5.98 8.48
C ALA A 297 -20.15 5.13 7.40
N VAL A 298 -19.20 4.27 7.81
CA VAL A 298 -18.58 3.30 6.91
C VAL A 298 -19.40 2.03 6.82
N ASP A 299 -20.12 1.69 7.88
CA ASP A 299 -20.96 0.48 7.96
C ASP A 299 -22.28 0.61 7.18
N ALA A 300 -22.74 1.86 6.92
CA ALA A 300 -23.99 2.19 6.24
C ALA A 300 -23.88 2.16 4.72
#